data_23af3cbe73be3ed762f04008dc12a97f
#
_entry.id   23af3cbe73be3ed762f04008dc12a97f
#
_cell.length_a   1.000
_cell.length_b   1.000
_cell.length_c   1.000
_cell.angle_alpha   90.00
_cell.angle_beta   90.00
_cell.angle_gamma   90.00
#
_symmetry.space_group_name_H-M   'P 1'
#
loop_
_entity.id
_entity.type
_entity.pdbx_description
1 polymer ?
#
loop_
_entity_poly.entity_id
_entity_poly.type
_entity_poly.pdbx_seq_one_letter_code
_entity_poly.pdbx_strand_id
1 'polypeptide(L)'
;MEENKIDPYQIIGFVLLIAAIFWWFNYTIPDLEKKSLETKQTEQSSEVSSEVLEMDKVDDYMNVKIDSNESEINNQNLNLKIQTVTIENDDLLLKFSSKGGELIEALLKNYIDYKGNPLYMVKDGNQNFNIRFNTLSGQNINTSNLNFSSELNNISGIEVLKMRYNVSDNQSLVFEYKLPKKGFMLDFSIKSFGMSNVIDSKEAIDLNWDLKAIRQAKSIDYENRYSQLYYQFDGDDTNYLSSYTDSDEKEDDVSWISYGQHFFNSILVLDDPVDDALFESTKVFENESKDEFYTKNYSSILPMKLVRSEFNSSMNWYIGPNDYDVLKNYENNISQSIYFGWGIIGWINRFIYFPLFGFLVKYFSAGLAVILMTIITRLCMSPVTYKTYLSQARMKVIKPEITELNKKYKNDAVKKQQETMKLYNKAGANPLLGCVPALLQLPVFYALFCFFPIAFQLRGKPFLWADDLSSYDVIAELPFSIPWYGDHVSLFPILASIAIFFYTMMSSGAQMQQSQPNMPINMKYIMYLMPVMMLFFFNNYASAFSLYYFISNILTILIMLSIKYFIIDEEKIHLQIQENKKKPVKQNRFQRKMQEMIDQAEQQKKLQNRK
;
A
#
# COMPACT_ATOMS: atom_id res chain seq x y z
N MET A 1 -9.28 -52.23 10.05
CA MET A 1 -9.41 -50.82 9.62
C MET A 1 -9.42 -49.98 10.89
N GLU A 2 -8.25 -49.50 11.30
CA GLU A 2 -8.19 -48.55 12.42
C GLU A 2 -8.54 -47.15 11.87
N GLU A 3 -9.65 -46.63 12.33
CA GLU A 3 -10.00 -45.22 12.11
C GLU A 3 -8.98 -44.36 12.82
N ASN A 4 -8.15 -43.66 12.04
CA ASN A 4 -7.30 -42.59 12.55
C ASN A 4 -8.20 -41.47 13.11
N LYS A 5 -8.50 -41.52 14.39
CA LYS A 5 -9.11 -40.40 15.11
C LYS A 5 -8.14 -39.22 15.06
N ILE A 6 -8.61 -38.11 14.59
CA ILE A 6 -7.86 -36.84 14.56
C ILE A 6 -7.62 -36.43 16.01
N ASP A 7 -6.36 -36.31 16.42
CA ASP A 7 -5.99 -35.84 17.75
C ASP A 7 -6.37 -34.35 17.87
N PRO A 8 -7.26 -33.96 18.79
CA PRO A 8 -7.67 -32.57 18.95
C PRO A 8 -6.50 -31.64 19.29
N TYR A 9 -5.43 -32.15 19.90
CA TYR A 9 -4.22 -31.34 20.15
C TYR A 9 -3.45 -30.99 18.86
N GLN A 10 -3.54 -31.80 17.81
CA GLN A 10 -2.94 -31.49 16.51
C GLN A 10 -3.72 -30.36 15.81
N ILE A 11 -5.04 -30.32 15.95
CA ILE A 11 -5.88 -29.23 15.42
C ILE A 11 -5.57 -27.94 16.15
N ILE A 12 -5.50 -27.99 17.49
CA ILE A 12 -5.16 -26.82 18.32
C ILE A 12 -3.76 -26.31 18.00
N GLY A 13 -2.76 -27.19 17.90
CA GLY A 13 -1.39 -26.82 17.52
C GLY A 13 -1.31 -26.19 16.14
N PHE A 14 -2.15 -26.64 15.20
CA PHE A 14 -2.21 -26.09 13.86
C PHE A 14 -2.92 -24.73 13.81
N VAL A 15 -4.01 -24.56 14.55
CA VAL A 15 -4.68 -23.25 14.70
C VAL A 15 -3.74 -22.24 15.37
N LEU A 16 -2.97 -22.66 16.38
CA LEU A 16 -1.95 -21.82 17.02
C LEU A 16 -0.80 -21.47 16.07
N LEU A 17 -0.39 -22.38 15.20
CA LEU A 17 0.64 -22.12 14.20
C LEU A 17 0.16 -21.12 13.14
N ILE A 18 -1.10 -21.22 12.73
CA ILE A 18 -1.73 -20.25 11.83
C ILE A 18 -1.87 -18.90 12.52
N ALA A 19 -2.33 -18.87 13.76
CA ALA A 19 -2.41 -17.66 14.56
C ALA A 19 -1.02 -17.03 14.77
N ALA A 20 0.03 -17.85 14.98
CA ALA A 20 1.41 -17.40 15.07
C ALA A 20 1.95 -16.85 13.75
N ILE A 21 1.62 -17.48 12.60
CA ILE A 21 1.97 -16.97 11.28
C ILE A 21 1.23 -15.65 11.00
N PHE A 22 -0.04 -15.58 11.35
CA PHE A 22 -0.85 -14.36 11.19
C PHE A 22 -0.38 -13.23 12.12
N TRP A 23 -0.03 -13.58 13.39
CA TRP A 23 0.59 -12.67 14.34
C TRP A 23 1.98 -12.23 13.86
N TRP A 24 2.79 -13.14 13.35
CA TRP A 24 4.09 -12.84 12.76
C TRP A 24 3.96 -11.94 11.52
N PHE A 25 2.97 -12.17 10.63
CA PHE A 25 2.69 -11.29 9.49
C PHE A 25 2.23 -9.89 9.91
N ASN A 26 1.38 -9.78 10.92
CA ASN A 26 0.93 -8.47 11.41
C ASN A 26 1.98 -7.72 12.24
N TYR A 27 2.89 -8.46 12.90
CA TYR A 27 3.85 -7.86 13.83
C TYR A 27 5.24 -7.66 13.21
N THR A 28 5.63 -8.45 12.20
CA THR A 28 6.99 -8.43 11.62
C THR A 28 7.09 -7.60 10.34
N ILE A 29 5.98 -7.28 9.68
CA ILE A 29 6.01 -6.34 8.55
C ILE A 29 6.43 -4.93 9.03
N PRO A 30 5.90 -4.39 10.15
CA PRO A 30 6.42 -3.16 10.75
C PRO A 30 7.89 -3.25 11.20
N ASP A 31 8.30 -4.41 11.74
CA ASP A 31 9.68 -4.61 12.25
C ASP A 31 10.71 -4.88 11.15
N LEU A 32 10.31 -5.37 9.99
CA LEU A 32 11.21 -5.50 8.82
C LEU A 32 11.46 -4.13 8.19
N GLU A 33 10.50 -3.23 8.20
CA GLU A 33 10.68 -1.84 7.80
C GLU A 33 11.59 -1.09 8.80
N LYS A 34 11.37 -1.24 10.12
CA LYS A 34 12.28 -0.69 11.14
C LYS A 34 13.72 -1.21 11.00
N LYS A 35 13.90 -2.51 10.77
CA LYS A 35 15.25 -3.09 10.58
C LYS A 35 15.96 -2.62 9.31
N SER A 36 15.23 -2.33 8.24
CA SER A 36 15.83 -1.76 7.03
C SER A 36 16.30 -0.31 7.25
N LEU A 37 15.61 0.44 8.09
CA LEU A 37 15.98 1.80 8.52
C LEU A 37 17.15 1.75 9.53
N GLU A 38 17.12 0.87 10.54
CA GLU A 38 18.22 0.70 11.51
C GLU A 38 19.53 0.22 10.86
N THR A 39 19.47 -0.57 9.77
CA THR A 39 20.68 -1.03 9.08
C THR A 39 21.34 0.10 8.28
N LYS A 40 20.59 1.07 7.77
CA LYS A 40 21.15 2.29 7.15
C LYS A 40 21.69 3.28 8.18
N GLN A 41 21.08 3.37 9.37
CA GLN A 41 21.57 4.25 10.45
C GLN A 41 22.81 3.70 11.17
N THR A 42 23.02 2.38 11.21
CA THR A 42 24.16 1.78 11.92
C THR A 42 25.47 1.87 11.11
N GLU A 43 25.44 2.15 9.82
CA GLU A 43 26.65 2.38 9.02
C GLU A 43 27.16 3.85 9.07
N GLN A 44 26.35 4.80 9.56
CA GLN A 44 26.72 6.22 9.65
C GLN A 44 26.97 6.75 11.06
N SER A 45 26.69 5.97 12.12
CA SER A 45 26.89 6.42 13.50
C SER A 45 28.05 5.71 14.21
N SER A 46 29.25 5.92 13.74
CA SER A 46 30.45 5.85 14.59
C SER A 46 31.07 7.25 14.68
N GLU A 47 30.86 7.86 15.83
CA GLU A 47 31.33 9.15 16.31
C GLU A 47 30.29 10.28 16.26
N VAL A 48 29.47 10.37 17.30
CA VAL A 48 29.33 11.56 18.17
C VAL A 48 28.52 11.13 19.41
N SER A 49 29.06 11.42 20.57
CA SER A 49 28.53 11.10 21.89
C SER A 49 27.30 11.92 22.24
N SER A 50 26.30 11.19 22.70
CA SER A 50 25.21 11.50 23.64
C SER A 50 25.16 12.92 24.24
N GLU A 51 24.14 13.67 23.85
CA GLU A 51 23.32 14.43 24.78
C GLU A 51 21.84 14.12 24.42
N VAL A 52 21.23 13.32 25.30
CA VAL A 52 19.80 13.04 25.28
C VAL A 52 19.10 14.29 25.82
N LEU A 53 18.55 15.10 24.93
CA LEU A 53 17.49 16.04 25.31
C LEU A 53 16.17 15.27 25.31
N GLU A 54 15.63 15.08 26.50
CA GLU A 54 14.29 14.57 26.72
C GLU A 54 13.28 15.41 25.90
N MET A 55 12.68 14.78 24.90
CA MET A 55 11.50 15.32 24.20
C MET A 55 10.26 15.11 25.07
N ASP A 56 10.17 15.83 26.19
CA ASP A 56 8.89 16.13 26.82
C ASP A 56 8.34 17.40 26.16
N LYS A 57 7.09 17.32 25.66
CA LYS A 57 6.24 18.46 25.32
C LYS A 57 6.10 18.88 23.85
N VAL A 58 5.48 18.03 23.05
CA VAL A 58 4.68 18.52 21.91
C VAL A 58 3.34 19.11 22.42
N ASP A 59 2.83 18.65 23.56
CA ASP A 59 1.59 19.16 24.18
C ASP A 59 1.68 20.62 24.67
N ASP A 60 2.85 21.17 24.85
CA ASP A 60 3.02 22.57 25.35
C ASP A 60 2.87 23.61 24.23
N TYR A 61 3.00 23.20 22.96
CA TYR A 61 2.78 24.12 21.82
C TYR A 61 1.30 24.35 21.48
N MET A 62 0.40 23.47 21.89
CA MET A 62 -1.05 23.62 21.69
C MET A 62 -1.77 24.46 22.77
N ASN A 63 -1.13 24.76 23.90
CA ASN A 63 -1.74 25.46 25.03
C ASN A 63 -1.00 26.73 25.47
N VAL A 64 -0.48 27.53 24.54
CA VAL A 64 -0.06 28.89 24.91
C VAL A 64 -1.30 29.72 25.20
N LYS A 65 -1.59 29.92 26.49
CA LYS A 65 -2.56 30.94 26.93
C LYS A 65 -2.20 32.26 26.27
N ILE A 66 -3.14 32.79 25.52
CA ILE A 66 -3.10 34.14 24.96
C ILE A 66 -3.05 35.12 26.14
N ASP A 67 -1.87 35.58 26.48
CA ASP A 67 -1.74 36.74 27.35
C ASP A 67 -2.21 37.96 26.54
N SER A 68 -3.26 38.59 27.06
CA SER A 68 -3.93 39.76 26.51
C SER A 68 -3.04 41.01 26.64
N ASN A 69 -2.02 41.11 25.82
CA ASN A 69 -1.40 42.40 25.48
C ASN A 69 -1.55 42.64 23.98
N GLU A 70 -2.74 43.04 23.61
CA GLU A 70 -3.06 43.52 22.25
C GLU A 70 -2.23 44.77 21.95
N SER A 71 -1.32 44.63 21.04
CA SER A 71 -0.37 45.64 20.65
C SER A 71 -0.64 46.21 19.25
N GLU A 72 -0.03 47.33 18.96
CA GLU A 72 -0.24 48.30 17.87
C GLU A 72 -0.43 47.75 16.44
N ILE A 73 0.00 46.53 16.13
CA ILE A 73 -0.16 45.91 14.80
C ILE A 73 -1.63 45.55 14.48
N ASN A 74 -2.47 45.37 15.49
CA ASN A 74 -3.86 44.88 15.30
C ASN A 74 -4.89 46.00 15.04
N ASN A 75 -4.55 47.26 15.29
CA ASN A 75 -5.59 48.31 15.42
C ASN A 75 -6.18 48.81 14.09
N GLN A 76 -5.53 48.65 12.94
CA GLN A 76 -6.09 49.13 11.66
C GLN A 76 -7.03 48.13 10.98
N ASN A 77 -6.91 46.82 11.26
CA ASN A 77 -7.69 45.76 10.58
C ASN A 77 -8.77 45.11 11.46
N LEU A 78 -8.91 45.50 12.73
CA LEU A 78 -9.91 44.96 13.67
C LEU A 78 -11.37 45.16 13.24
N ASN A 79 -11.64 46.10 12.36
CA ASN A 79 -13.00 46.43 11.90
C ASN A 79 -13.38 45.78 10.57
N LEU A 80 -12.49 44.97 9.95
CA LEU A 80 -12.83 44.27 8.72
C LEU A 80 -13.76 43.10 9.02
N LYS A 81 -14.96 43.12 8.45
CA LYS A 81 -15.88 41.98 8.51
C LYS A 81 -15.24 40.80 7.81
N ILE A 82 -15.21 39.63 8.47
CA ILE A 82 -14.73 38.39 7.85
C ILE A 82 -15.52 38.13 6.57
N GLN A 83 -14.82 37.99 5.47
CA GLN A 83 -15.37 37.71 4.14
C GLN A 83 -14.83 36.38 3.65
N THR A 84 -15.62 35.73 2.82
CA THR A 84 -15.18 34.55 2.10
C THR A 84 -15.11 34.82 0.60
N VAL A 85 -14.05 34.37 -0.05
CA VAL A 85 -13.87 34.50 -1.50
C VAL A 85 -13.77 33.11 -2.09
N THR A 86 -14.47 32.88 -3.19
CA THR A 86 -14.45 31.60 -3.90
C THR A 86 -13.73 31.79 -5.22
N ILE A 87 -12.78 30.87 -5.51
CA ILE A 87 -12.19 30.67 -6.83
C ILE A 87 -12.52 29.28 -7.31
N GLU A 88 -12.73 29.10 -8.60
CA GLU A 88 -13.11 27.80 -9.13
C GLU A 88 -12.60 27.57 -10.55
N ASN A 89 -12.41 26.29 -10.89
CA ASN A 89 -12.12 25.86 -12.25
C ASN A 89 -13.03 24.68 -12.64
N ASP A 90 -12.73 23.99 -13.74
CA ASP A 90 -13.51 22.84 -14.21
C ASP A 90 -13.55 21.70 -13.17
N ASP A 91 -12.53 21.56 -12.31
CA ASP A 91 -12.30 20.41 -11.43
C ASP A 91 -12.44 20.73 -9.93
N LEU A 92 -12.10 21.97 -9.53
CA LEU A 92 -12.03 22.41 -8.13
C LEU A 92 -12.96 23.60 -7.86
N LEU A 93 -13.49 23.65 -6.63
CA LEU A 93 -14.04 24.87 -6.03
C LEU A 93 -13.32 25.08 -4.69
N LEU A 94 -12.63 26.21 -4.58
CA LEU A 94 -11.82 26.58 -3.42
C LEU A 94 -12.38 27.83 -2.78
N LYS A 95 -12.62 27.81 -1.47
CA LYS A 95 -13.13 28.95 -0.70
C LYS A 95 -12.09 29.38 0.33
N PHE A 96 -11.79 30.66 0.33
CA PHE A 96 -10.80 31.26 1.22
C PHE A 96 -11.48 32.22 2.21
N SER A 97 -10.95 32.28 3.42
CA SER A 97 -11.36 33.23 4.45
C SER A 97 -10.44 34.44 4.46
N SER A 98 -11.01 35.65 4.60
CA SER A 98 -10.21 36.86 4.87
C SER A 98 -9.52 36.79 6.24
N LYS A 99 -10.07 36.07 7.22
CA LYS A 99 -9.36 35.72 8.45
C LYS A 99 -8.36 34.63 8.15
N GLY A 100 -7.10 34.87 8.46
CA GLY A 100 -5.99 34.00 8.17
C GLY A 100 -5.49 34.04 6.71
N GLY A 101 -6.29 34.50 5.76
CA GLY A 101 -6.00 34.40 4.33
C GLY A 101 -5.98 32.94 3.85
N GLU A 102 -6.57 32.02 4.59
CA GLU A 102 -6.42 30.57 4.45
C GLU A 102 -7.55 29.90 3.64
N LEU A 103 -7.24 28.72 3.07
CA LEU A 103 -8.20 27.85 2.40
C LEU A 103 -9.08 27.15 3.46
N ILE A 104 -10.41 27.42 3.43
CA ILE A 104 -11.38 26.87 4.38
C ILE A 104 -12.32 25.82 3.77
N GLU A 105 -12.39 25.74 2.44
CA GLU A 105 -13.19 24.72 1.76
C GLU A 105 -12.52 24.34 0.43
N ALA A 106 -12.35 23.05 0.19
CA ALA A 106 -11.87 22.49 -1.06
C ALA A 106 -12.77 21.35 -1.50
N LEU A 107 -13.55 21.60 -2.55
CA LEU A 107 -14.48 20.66 -3.17
C LEU A 107 -13.90 20.14 -4.48
N LEU A 108 -13.88 18.84 -4.65
CA LEU A 108 -13.58 18.15 -5.91
C LEU A 108 -14.90 17.97 -6.69
N LYS A 109 -15.17 18.81 -7.69
CA LYS A 109 -16.48 18.92 -8.37
C LYS A 109 -16.98 17.62 -9.01
N ASN A 110 -16.08 16.80 -9.50
CA ASN A 110 -16.41 15.59 -10.27
C ASN A 110 -16.40 14.31 -9.42
N TYR A 111 -16.31 14.44 -8.10
CA TYR A 111 -16.19 13.31 -7.18
C TYR A 111 -17.24 13.36 -6.08
N ILE A 112 -17.60 12.16 -5.62
CA ILE A 112 -18.53 11.97 -4.50
C ILE A 112 -17.87 11.12 -3.42
N ASP A 113 -18.31 11.28 -2.17
CA ASP A 113 -17.93 10.41 -1.06
C ASP A 113 -18.66 9.04 -1.14
N TYR A 114 -18.39 8.16 -0.19
CA TYR A 114 -19.04 6.84 -0.13
C TYR A 114 -20.54 6.87 0.18
N LYS A 115 -21.08 8.01 0.63
CA LYS A 115 -22.52 8.25 0.86
C LYS A 115 -23.22 8.89 -0.34
N GLY A 116 -22.48 9.25 -1.40
CA GLY A 116 -22.99 9.93 -2.58
C GLY A 116 -23.06 11.45 -2.45
N ASN A 117 -22.48 12.05 -1.39
CA ASN A 117 -22.39 13.50 -1.24
C ASN A 117 -21.20 14.07 -2.00
N PRO A 118 -21.18 15.40 -2.29
CA PRO A 118 -20.01 16.06 -2.87
C PRO A 118 -18.76 15.84 -2.01
N LEU A 119 -17.62 15.59 -2.66
CA LEU A 119 -16.38 15.22 -2.00
C LEU A 119 -15.57 16.46 -1.63
N TYR A 120 -15.39 16.66 -0.32
CA TYR A 120 -14.56 17.71 0.24
C TYR A 120 -13.26 17.15 0.81
N MET A 121 -12.15 17.83 0.50
CA MET A 121 -10.86 17.59 1.14
C MET A 121 -10.66 18.51 2.34
N VAL A 122 -11.13 19.75 2.22
CA VAL A 122 -11.12 20.75 3.29
C VAL A 122 -12.54 21.22 3.51
N LYS A 123 -13.03 21.17 4.76
CA LYS A 123 -14.36 21.65 5.16
C LYS A 123 -14.50 21.70 6.68
N ASP A 124 -15.34 22.62 7.16
CA ASP A 124 -15.77 22.72 8.56
C ASP A 124 -14.60 22.82 9.57
N GLY A 125 -13.50 23.49 9.16
CA GLY A 125 -12.35 23.74 10.03
C GLY A 125 -11.44 22.53 10.26
N ASN A 126 -11.47 21.53 9.36
CA ASN A 126 -10.58 20.36 9.44
C ASN A 126 -9.13 20.66 9.04
N GLN A 127 -8.83 21.87 8.58
CA GLN A 127 -7.49 22.30 8.19
C GLN A 127 -7.10 23.57 8.94
N ASN A 128 -5.81 23.69 9.25
CA ASN A 128 -5.16 24.89 9.74
C ASN A 128 -3.87 25.09 8.94
N PHE A 129 -3.76 26.23 8.27
CA PHE A 129 -2.60 26.57 7.45
C PHE A 129 -2.18 27.99 7.77
N ASN A 130 -1.05 28.15 8.47
CA ASN A 130 -0.63 29.46 8.97
C ASN A 130 0.90 29.59 9.03
N ILE A 131 1.34 30.85 9.08
CA ILE A 131 2.74 31.18 9.32
C ILE A 131 2.87 31.80 10.72
N ARG A 132 3.90 31.33 11.46
CA ARG A 132 4.28 31.90 12.76
C ARG A 132 5.64 32.56 12.65
N PHE A 133 5.73 33.77 13.13
CA PHE A 133 7.00 34.53 13.17
C PHE A 133 7.00 35.54 14.30
N ASN A 134 8.17 35.94 14.76
CA ASN A 134 8.35 36.97 15.75
C ASN A 134 8.69 38.32 15.10
N THR A 135 8.23 39.41 15.70
CA THR A 135 8.61 40.77 15.31
C THR A 135 9.82 41.24 16.11
N LEU A 136 10.55 42.23 15.59
CA LEU A 136 11.63 42.90 16.31
C LEU A 136 11.19 43.55 17.64
N SER A 137 9.92 43.82 17.83
CA SER A 137 9.32 44.26 19.10
C SER A 137 9.03 43.12 20.08
N GLY A 138 9.33 41.87 19.73
CA GLY A 138 9.12 40.68 20.57
C GLY A 138 7.70 40.14 20.56
N GLN A 139 6.86 40.52 19.57
CA GLN A 139 5.50 39.96 19.43
C GLN A 139 5.52 38.71 18.59
N ASN A 140 4.83 37.66 19.04
CA ASN A 140 4.58 36.44 18.26
C ASN A 140 3.34 36.66 17.38
N ILE A 141 3.51 36.60 16.09
CA ILE A 141 2.48 36.73 15.08
C ILE A 141 2.12 35.36 14.54
N ASN A 142 0.82 35.05 14.55
CA ASN A 142 0.23 33.93 13.84
C ASN A 142 -0.73 34.48 12.79
N THR A 143 -0.49 34.15 11.51
CA THR A 143 -1.30 34.70 10.40
C THR A 143 -2.76 34.28 10.46
N SER A 144 -3.12 33.16 11.10
CA SER A 144 -4.53 32.75 11.29
C SER A 144 -5.36 33.77 12.08
N ASN A 145 -4.72 34.66 12.84
CA ASN A 145 -5.38 35.72 13.62
C ASN A 145 -5.50 37.03 12.85
N LEU A 146 -4.88 37.17 11.68
CA LEU A 146 -4.84 38.37 10.89
C LEU A 146 -6.05 38.46 9.94
N ASN A 147 -6.57 39.70 9.72
CA ASN A 147 -7.64 39.93 8.75
C ASN A 147 -7.08 40.52 7.46
N PHE A 148 -7.15 39.75 6.38
CA PHE A 148 -6.67 40.13 5.06
C PHE A 148 -7.78 40.83 4.26
N SER A 149 -7.43 41.82 3.45
CA SER A 149 -8.25 42.30 2.35
C SER A 149 -8.06 41.41 1.14
N SER A 150 -9.12 41.15 0.38
CA SER A 150 -9.09 40.26 -0.78
C SER A 150 -9.30 41.02 -2.09
N GLU A 151 -8.54 40.67 -3.11
CA GLU A 151 -8.68 41.11 -4.48
C GLU A 151 -8.69 39.92 -5.42
N LEU A 152 -9.76 39.75 -6.20
CA LEU A 152 -9.93 38.69 -7.16
C LEU A 152 -9.86 39.25 -8.58
N ASN A 153 -8.97 38.68 -9.40
CA ASN A 153 -8.78 39.02 -10.79
C ASN A 153 -8.80 37.75 -11.66
N ASN A 154 -9.30 37.87 -12.89
CA ASN A 154 -9.18 36.81 -13.87
C ASN A 154 -8.25 37.28 -15.00
N ILE A 155 -7.11 36.59 -15.13
CA ILE A 155 -6.07 36.94 -16.10
C ILE A 155 -5.93 35.80 -17.09
N SER A 156 -6.43 35.95 -18.31
CA SER A 156 -6.32 34.92 -19.37
C SER A 156 -6.89 33.54 -19.01
N GLY A 157 -7.94 33.51 -18.16
CA GLY A 157 -8.57 32.27 -17.72
C GLY A 157 -7.93 31.65 -16.47
N ILE A 158 -6.97 32.32 -15.84
CA ILE A 158 -6.41 31.98 -14.54
C ILE A 158 -7.07 32.87 -13.50
N GLU A 159 -7.69 32.28 -12.49
CA GLU A 159 -8.20 33.04 -11.35
C GLU A 159 -7.05 33.35 -10.38
N VAL A 160 -6.84 34.64 -10.12
CA VAL A 160 -5.78 35.15 -9.25
C VAL A 160 -6.42 35.84 -8.05
N LEU A 161 -6.34 35.22 -6.90
CA LEU A 161 -6.78 35.77 -5.62
C LEU A 161 -5.56 36.28 -4.85
N LYS A 162 -5.58 37.58 -4.51
CA LYS A 162 -4.60 38.22 -3.63
C LYS A 162 -5.23 38.53 -2.30
N MET A 163 -4.66 38.02 -1.24
CA MET A 163 -4.99 38.31 0.14
C MET A 163 -3.87 39.16 0.72
N ARG A 164 -4.22 40.42 1.11
CA ARG A 164 -3.23 41.37 1.60
C ARG A 164 -3.55 41.81 3.04
N TYR A 165 -2.56 41.68 3.89
CA TYR A 165 -2.58 42.27 5.22
C TYR A 165 -1.62 43.47 5.26
N ASN A 166 -2.16 44.66 5.56
CA ASN A 166 -1.39 45.90 5.67
C ASN A 166 -0.98 46.11 7.14
N VAL A 167 0.31 46.17 7.41
CA VAL A 167 0.86 46.60 8.71
C VAL A 167 0.91 48.09 8.78
N SER A 168 1.30 48.77 7.69
CA SER A 168 1.26 50.23 7.49
C SER A 168 1.11 50.53 5.99
N ASP A 169 1.11 51.83 5.61
CA ASP A 169 0.96 52.24 4.21
C ASP A 169 2.00 51.60 3.25
N ASN A 170 3.20 51.34 3.74
CA ASN A 170 4.31 50.78 2.95
C ASN A 170 4.74 49.38 3.39
N GLN A 171 4.00 48.77 4.32
CA GLN A 171 4.35 47.44 4.88
C GLN A 171 3.16 46.49 4.75
N SER A 172 3.36 45.40 4.04
CA SER A 172 2.27 44.42 3.85
C SER A 172 2.79 43.00 3.69
N LEU A 173 1.95 42.05 4.10
CA LEU A 173 2.07 40.63 3.82
C LEU A 173 1.01 40.24 2.78
N VAL A 174 1.39 39.51 1.74
CA VAL A 174 0.51 39.14 0.63
C VAL A 174 0.58 37.63 0.38
N PHE A 175 -0.59 37.00 0.42
CA PHE A 175 -0.79 35.64 -0.06
C PHE A 175 -1.44 35.72 -1.45
N GLU A 176 -0.81 35.13 -2.46
CA GLU A 176 -1.33 35.11 -3.83
C GLU A 176 -1.59 33.65 -4.25
N TYR A 177 -2.85 33.39 -4.60
CA TYR A 177 -3.33 32.10 -5.08
C TYR A 177 -3.72 32.21 -6.55
N LYS A 178 -3.20 31.30 -7.40
CA LYS A 178 -3.51 31.25 -8.83
C LYS A 178 -4.06 29.89 -9.17
N LEU A 179 -5.30 29.85 -9.65
CA LEU A 179 -5.96 28.62 -10.06
C LEU A 179 -6.10 28.59 -11.58
N PRO A 180 -5.38 27.68 -12.27
CA PRO A 180 -5.54 27.47 -13.72
C PRO A 180 -6.95 26.97 -14.05
N LYS A 181 -7.39 27.21 -15.31
CA LYS A 181 -8.73 26.84 -15.77
C LYS A 181 -9.08 25.36 -15.61
N LYS A 182 -8.09 24.46 -15.57
CA LYS A 182 -8.26 23.01 -15.41
C LYS A 182 -7.17 22.43 -14.54
N GLY A 183 -7.46 21.28 -13.93
CA GLY A 183 -6.53 20.52 -13.14
C GLY A 183 -6.65 20.78 -11.64
N PHE A 184 -5.76 20.15 -10.90
CA PHE A 184 -5.84 20.04 -9.45
C PHE A 184 -4.70 20.77 -8.73
N MET A 185 -3.89 21.56 -9.46
CA MET A 185 -2.75 22.30 -8.92
C MET A 185 -3.11 23.77 -8.76
N LEU A 186 -2.87 24.30 -7.57
CA LEU A 186 -3.00 25.69 -7.19
C LEU A 186 -1.60 26.25 -6.96
N ASP A 187 -1.19 27.30 -7.71
CA ASP A 187 0.03 28.01 -7.41
C ASP A 187 -0.22 28.94 -6.21
N PHE A 188 0.67 28.90 -5.25
CA PHE A 188 0.58 29.70 -4.03
C PHE A 188 1.90 30.41 -3.74
N SER A 189 1.86 31.70 -3.42
CA SER A 189 3.05 32.45 -3.02
C SER A 189 2.79 33.35 -1.83
N ILE A 190 3.82 33.49 -0.99
CA ILE A 190 3.86 34.31 0.21
C ILE A 190 4.92 35.38 -0.01
N LYS A 191 4.51 36.65 -0.01
CA LYS A 191 5.42 37.77 -0.22
C LYS A 191 5.17 38.84 0.84
N SER A 192 6.24 39.45 1.32
CA SER A 192 6.13 40.66 2.14
C SER A 192 6.78 41.83 1.43
N PHE A 193 6.35 43.02 1.78
CA PHE A 193 6.87 44.25 1.24
C PHE A 193 7.10 45.26 2.39
N GLY A 194 8.35 45.75 2.49
CA GLY A 194 8.76 46.73 3.51
C GLY A 194 8.77 46.18 4.94
N MET A 195 8.72 44.86 5.11
CA MET A 195 8.63 44.22 6.44
C MET A 195 10.01 43.83 7.03
N SER A 196 11.10 44.14 6.37
CA SER A 196 12.46 43.85 6.86
C SER A 196 12.81 44.48 8.22
N ASN A 197 12.12 45.58 8.57
CA ASN A 197 12.21 46.26 9.86
C ASN A 197 11.13 45.81 10.86
N VAL A 198 10.30 44.86 10.51
CA VAL A 198 9.23 44.32 11.35
C VAL A 198 9.53 42.91 11.78
N ILE A 199 9.96 42.07 10.86
CA ILE A 199 10.19 40.64 11.08
C ILE A 199 11.56 40.46 11.76
N ASP A 200 11.61 39.68 12.84
CA ASP A 200 12.87 39.25 13.44
C ASP A 200 13.41 38.03 12.66
N SER A 201 14.37 38.28 11.78
CA SER A 201 15.00 37.25 10.96
C SER A 201 15.97 36.33 11.72
N LYS A 202 16.18 36.55 13.02
CA LYS A 202 17.00 35.69 13.87
C LYS A 202 16.23 34.61 14.57
N GLU A 203 14.93 34.79 14.68
CA GLU A 203 14.01 33.83 15.28
C GLU A 203 13.43 32.88 14.22
N ALA A 204 12.96 31.71 14.66
CA ALA A 204 12.34 30.74 13.79
C ALA A 204 11.07 31.28 13.14
N ILE A 205 10.89 30.96 11.86
CA ILE A 205 9.70 31.29 11.07
C ILE A 205 9.18 29.97 10.52
N ASP A 206 7.98 29.60 10.92
CA ASP A 206 7.43 28.30 10.63
C ASP A 206 6.12 28.43 9.81
N LEU A 207 6.04 27.68 8.73
CA LEU A 207 4.80 27.37 8.06
C LEU A 207 4.22 26.11 8.71
N ASN A 208 3.06 26.24 9.34
CA ASN A 208 2.35 25.13 9.95
C ASN A 208 1.20 24.69 9.04
N TRP A 209 1.12 23.40 8.78
CA TRP A 209 0.04 22.80 8.03
C TRP A 209 -0.50 21.58 8.79
N ASP A 210 -1.76 21.67 9.23
CA ASP A 210 -2.49 20.62 9.92
C ASP A 210 -3.73 20.26 9.11
N LEU A 211 -4.02 18.96 8.98
CA LEU A 211 -5.21 18.47 8.29
C LEU A 211 -5.78 17.26 9.02
N LYS A 212 -7.07 17.35 9.40
CA LYS A 212 -7.85 16.18 9.80
C LYS A 212 -8.51 15.59 8.56
N ALA A 213 -8.07 14.42 8.14
CA ALA A 213 -8.54 13.79 6.91
C ALA A 213 -10.01 13.36 7.03
N ILE A 214 -10.88 13.89 6.17
CA ILE A 214 -12.30 13.53 6.10
C ILE A 214 -12.44 12.15 5.50
N ARG A 215 -13.27 11.29 6.12
CA ARG A 215 -13.54 9.94 5.63
C ARG A 215 -14.20 9.94 4.26
N GLN A 216 -13.60 9.22 3.30
CA GLN A 216 -14.01 9.15 1.90
C GLN A 216 -14.45 7.74 1.46
N ALA A 217 -14.15 6.70 2.26
CA ALA A 217 -14.44 5.32 1.93
C ALA A 217 -15.44 4.64 2.89
N LYS A 218 -16.10 3.59 2.41
CA LYS A 218 -17.08 2.80 3.16
C LYS A 218 -16.46 2.15 4.41
N SER A 219 -15.24 1.64 4.31
CA SER A 219 -14.50 1.07 5.43
C SER A 219 -13.44 2.04 5.93
N ILE A 220 -13.57 2.50 7.18
CA ILE A 220 -12.61 3.39 7.83
C ILE A 220 -11.26 2.70 8.03
N ASP A 221 -11.26 1.41 8.42
CA ASP A 221 -10.03 0.63 8.61
C ASP A 221 -9.28 0.43 7.29
N TYR A 222 -10.02 0.19 6.22
CA TYR A 222 -9.44 0.04 4.88
C TYR A 222 -8.86 1.36 4.40
N GLU A 223 -9.57 2.48 4.58
CA GLU A 223 -9.08 3.81 4.25
C GLU A 223 -7.85 4.19 5.06
N ASN A 224 -7.86 3.97 6.39
CA ASN A 224 -6.72 4.23 7.26
C ASN A 224 -5.46 3.45 6.87
N ARG A 225 -5.61 2.23 6.39
CA ARG A 225 -4.49 1.38 5.93
C ARG A 225 -3.73 1.99 4.75
N TYR A 226 -4.45 2.70 3.87
CA TYR A 226 -3.88 3.32 2.66
C TYR A 226 -3.78 4.85 2.76
N SER A 227 -4.09 5.43 3.92
CA SER A 227 -3.90 6.85 4.21
C SER A 227 -2.56 7.05 4.89
N GLN A 228 -1.62 7.71 4.22
CA GLN A 228 -0.25 7.89 4.67
C GLN A 228 0.26 9.30 4.34
N LEU A 229 1.13 9.83 5.21
CA LEU A 229 1.95 10.99 4.91
C LEU A 229 3.20 10.52 4.16
N TYR A 230 3.44 11.08 2.98
CA TYR A 230 4.64 10.91 2.18
C TYR A 230 5.39 12.23 2.09
N TYR A 231 6.71 12.16 1.93
CA TYR A 231 7.55 13.31 1.65
C TYR A 231 8.72 12.93 0.74
N GLN A 232 9.23 13.91 0.00
CA GLN A 232 10.43 13.77 -0.83
C GLN A 232 11.55 14.60 -0.24
N PHE A 233 12.75 14.04 -0.23
CA PHE A 233 13.96 14.62 0.33
C PHE A 233 15.18 14.21 -0.49
N ASP A 234 16.35 14.83 -0.26
CA ASP A 234 17.61 14.53 -0.98
C ASP A 234 17.42 14.43 -2.51
N GLY A 235 16.66 15.36 -3.09
CA GLY A 235 16.33 15.40 -4.51
C GLY A 235 15.19 14.48 -4.89
N ASP A 236 15.43 13.19 -5.15
CA ASP A 236 14.40 12.25 -5.67
C ASP A 236 14.02 11.13 -4.70
N ASP A 237 14.63 11.05 -3.51
CA ASP A 237 14.30 10.02 -2.53
C ASP A 237 12.95 10.33 -1.84
N THR A 238 12.16 9.30 -1.60
CA THR A 238 10.85 9.42 -0.97
C THR A 238 10.73 8.50 0.23
N ASN A 239 10.10 8.99 1.28
CA ASN A 239 9.78 8.21 2.47
C ASN A 239 8.34 8.48 2.93
N TYR A 240 7.87 7.76 3.95
CA TYR A 240 6.51 7.89 4.46
C TYR A 240 6.42 7.54 5.94
N LEU A 241 5.48 8.16 6.65
CA LEU A 241 5.13 7.78 8.00
C LEU A 241 4.21 6.54 8.02
N SER A 242 4.29 5.76 9.10
CA SER A 242 3.49 4.53 9.25
C SER A 242 1.99 4.81 9.17
N SER A 243 1.25 3.99 8.40
CA SER A 243 -0.22 4.03 8.40
C SER A 243 -0.85 3.27 9.59
N TYR A 244 -0.07 2.45 10.29
CA TYR A 244 -0.55 1.54 11.35
C TYR A 244 -0.35 2.07 12.76
N THR A 245 0.61 2.94 12.95
CA THR A 245 0.98 3.51 14.26
C THR A 245 1.06 5.02 14.14
N ASP A 246 0.86 5.71 15.25
CA ASP A 246 1.23 7.10 15.36
C ASP A 246 2.73 7.23 15.19
N SER A 247 3.16 8.17 14.39
CA SER A 247 4.57 8.36 14.03
C SER A 247 4.86 9.82 13.73
N ASP A 248 6.06 10.22 14.09
CA ASP A 248 6.67 11.52 13.81
C ASP A 248 8.04 11.32 13.20
N GLU A 249 8.51 12.29 12.43
CA GLU A 249 9.83 12.29 11.81
C GLU A 249 10.31 13.71 11.57
N LYS A 250 11.63 13.88 11.55
CA LYS A 250 12.31 15.11 11.20
C LYS A 250 13.25 14.84 10.03
N GLU A 251 13.19 15.70 8.97
CA GLU A 251 13.95 15.49 7.75
C GLU A 251 14.47 16.81 7.18
N ASP A 252 15.59 16.72 6.47
CA ASP A 252 16.25 17.83 5.79
C ASP A 252 16.02 17.74 4.27
N ASP A 253 16.24 18.86 3.56
CA ASP A 253 16.13 18.97 2.09
C ASP A 253 14.77 18.50 1.54
N VAL A 254 13.70 18.81 2.25
CA VAL A 254 12.34 18.38 1.88
C VAL A 254 11.77 19.25 0.77
N SER A 255 11.41 18.63 -0.35
CA SER A 255 10.90 19.30 -1.55
C SER A 255 9.37 19.22 -1.70
N TRP A 256 8.70 18.16 -1.23
CA TRP A 256 7.24 18.12 -1.14
C TRP A 256 6.76 17.20 0.00
N ILE A 257 5.53 17.49 0.46
CA ILE A 257 4.82 16.74 1.50
C ILE A 257 3.43 16.40 1.00
N SER A 258 2.97 15.18 1.25
CA SER A 258 1.72 14.65 0.76
C SER A 258 0.90 14.07 1.90
N TYR A 259 -0.29 14.60 2.11
CA TYR A 259 -1.32 14.08 3.03
C TYR A 259 -2.27 13.19 2.25
N GLY A 260 -1.88 11.91 2.11
CA GLY A 260 -2.64 10.91 1.37
C GLY A 260 -3.87 10.44 2.14
N GLN A 261 -5.03 10.45 1.48
CA GLN A 261 -6.31 9.97 1.98
C GLN A 261 -6.84 8.86 1.06
N HIS A 262 -6.11 7.75 0.99
CA HIS A 262 -6.37 6.61 0.11
C HIS A 262 -6.48 7.03 -1.38
N PHE A 263 -7.68 7.35 -1.86
CA PHE A 263 -7.92 7.74 -3.26
C PHE A 263 -7.76 9.22 -3.55
N PHE A 264 -7.49 10.04 -2.56
CA PHE A 264 -7.31 11.48 -2.73
C PHE A 264 -6.05 11.93 -2.02
N ASN A 265 -5.54 13.07 -2.43
CA ASN A 265 -4.29 13.56 -1.91
C ASN A 265 -4.29 15.09 -1.85
N SER A 266 -3.63 15.62 -0.82
CA SER A 266 -3.26 17.02 -0.71
C SER A 266 -1.76 17.10 -0.62
N ILE A 267 -1.09 17.66 -1.66
CA ILE A 267 0.38 17.67 -1.76
C ILE A 267 0.85 19.12 -1.85
N LEU A 268 1.70 19.52 -0.91
CA LEU A 268 2.39 20.79 -0.92
C LEU A 268 3.78 20.61 -1.50
N VAL A 269 4.05 21.21 -2.65
CA VAL A 269 5.34 21.19 -3.34
C VAL A 269 6.02 22.53 -3.11
N LEU A 270 7.22 22.51 -2.58
CA LEU A 270 8.02 23.68 -2.27
C LEU A 270 8.98 24.00 -3.43
N ASP A 271 9.06 25.26 -3.86
CA ASP A 271 10.00 25.66 -4.91
C ASP A 271 11.45 25.56 -4.42
N ASP A 272 11.69 25.91 -3.16
CA ASP A 272 12.96 25.75 -2.48
C ASP A 272 12.84 24.69 -1.38
N PRO A 273 13.64 23.63 -1.38
CA PRO A 273 13.61 22.62 -0.32
C PRO A 273 13.92 23.20 1.07
N VAL A 274 13.32 22.61 2.09
CA VAL A 274 13.47 23.06 3.48
C VAL A 274 14.19 22.03 4.33
N ASP A 275 15.04 22.50 5.25
CA ASP A 275 15.72 21.72 6.27
C ASP A 275 14.90 21.73 7.57
N ASP A 276 15.16 20.78 8.46
CA ASP A 276 14.52 20.69 9.77
C ASP A 276 12.98 20.55 9.71
N ALA A 277 12.42 20.04 8.61
CA ALA A 277 10.98 19.80 8.48
C ALA A 277 10.52 18.73 9.48
N LEU A 278 9.43 19.02 10.21
CA LEU A 278 8.84 18.10 11.18
C LEU A 278 7.52 17.58 10.65
N PHE A 279 7.28 16.29 10.78
CA PHE A 279 6.06 15.61 10.34
C PHE A 279 5.47 14.78 11.45
N GLU A 280 4.14 14.76 11.53
CA GLU A 280 3.39 13.90 12.43
C GLU A 280 2.17 13.31 11.73
N SER A 281 1.90 12.04 11.97
CA SER A 281 0.70 11.34 11.51
C SER A 281 0.13 10.52 12.65
N THR A 282 -1.09 10.85 13.09
CA THR A 282 -1.79 10.15 14.17
C THR A 282 -3.15 9.65 13.72
N LYS A 283 -3.62 8.54 14.30
CA LYS A 283 -4.98 8.06 14.09
C LYS A 283 -5.94 8.89 14.94
N VAL A 284 -7.08 9.25 14.36
CA VAL A 284 -8.10 10.00 15.11
C VAL A 284 -8.76 9.12 16.16
N PHE A 285 -8.83 7.78 15.95
CA PHE A 285 -9.59 6.87 16.81
C PHE A 285 -8.91 5.53 17.03
N GLU A 286 -8.94 5.07 18.28
CA GLU A 286 -8.53 3.72 18.68
C GLU A 286 -9.69 2.71 18.69
N ASN A 287 -10.96 3.18 18.67
CA ASN A 287 -12.16 2.34 18.77
C ASN A 287 -13.06 2.49 17.54
N GLU A 288 -13.43 1.36 16.95
CA GLU A 288 -14.28 1.20 15.76
C GLU A 288 -15.72 1.69 15.97
N SER A 289 -15.96 2.99 16.00
CA SER A 289 -17.33 3.48 15.86
C SER A 289 -17.64 3.77 14.39
N LYS A 290 -18.75 3.22 13.88
CA LYS A 290 -19.16 3.32 12.46
C LYS A 290 -19.50 4.75 11.99
N ASP A 291 -19.54 5.70 12.90
CA ASP A 291 -19.99 7.09 12.65
C ASP A 291 -18.84 8.11 12.61
N GLU A 292 -17.60 7.66 12.54
CA GLU A 292 -16.46 8.55 12.56
C GLU A 292 -16.31 9.32 11.25
N PHE A 293 -16.17 10.64 11.40
CA PHE A 293 -16.10 11.56 10.28
C PHE A 293 -14.67 11.78 9.78
N TYR A 294 -13.69 11.62 10.67
CA TYR A 294 -12.27 11.79 10.35
C TYR A 294 -11.51 10.48 10.47
N THR A 295 -10.46 10.33 9.67
CA THR A 295 -9.63 9.11 9.63
C THR A 295 -8.27 9.32 10.29
N LYS A 296 -7.56 10.40 9.91
CA LYS A 296 -6.21 10.70 10.39
C LYS A 296 -6.03 12.18 10.67
N ASN A 297 -5.10 12.49 11.58
CA ASN A 297 -4.53 13.82 11.72
C ASN A 297 -3.13 13.80 11.10
N TYR A 298 -2.89 14.78 10.24
CA TYR A 298 -1.58 15.09 9.69
C TYR A 298 -1.16 16.46 10.18
N SER A 299 0.10 16.60 10.56
CA SER A 299 0.72 17.88 10.94
C SER A 299 2.10 18.00 10.32
N SER A 300 2.45 19.19 9.87
CA SER A 300 3.80 19.52 9.40
C SER A 300 4.19 20.91 9.84
N ILE A 301 5.43 21.04 10.27
CA ILE A 301 6.08 22.32 10.59
C ILE A 301 7.26 22.47 9.63
N LEU A 302 7.20 23.50 8.79
CA LEU A 302 8.18 23.76 7.74
C LEU A 302 8.89 25.08 8.01
N PRO A 303 10.18 25.05 8.40
CA PRO A 303 10.96 26.25 8.58
C PRO A 303 11.06 27.05 7.27
N MET A 304 10.76 28.36 7.34
CA MET A 304 10.79 29.25 6.18
C MET A 304 12.05 30.13 6.21
N LYS A 305 12.69 30.28 5.06
CA LYS A 305 13.84 31.18 4.88
C LYS A 305 13.36 32.51 4.31
N LEU A 306 13.88 33.61 4.85
CA LEU A 306 13.63 34.96 4.32
C LEU A 306 14.68 35.32 3.27
N VAL A 307 14.26 36.04 2.24
CA VAL A 307 15.15 36.65 1.25
C VAL A 307 15.27 38.14 1.55
N ARG A 308 16.45 38.59 1.99
CA ARG A 308 16.71 39.99 2.42
C ARG A 308 15.75 40.45 3.53
N SER A 309 15.48 39.58 4.50
CA SER A 309 14.54 39.80 5.61
C SER A 309 13.09 40.03 5.17
N GLU A 310 12.70 39.55 3.99
CA GLU A 310 11.33 39.57 3.46
C GLU A 310 10.87 38.16 3.11
N PHE A 311 9.58 37.90 3.25
CA PHE A 311 8.97 36.69 2.68
C PHE A 311 9.02 36.76 1.15
N ASN A 312 9.52 35.72 0.52
CA ASN A 312 9.46 35.53 -0.93
C ASN A 312 9.52 34.03 -1.23
N SER A 313 8.46 33.32 -0.84
CA SER A 313 8.35 31.88 -1.04
C SER A 313 7.24 31.57 -2.04
N SER A 314 7.47 30.64 -2.93
CA SER A 314 6.48 30.10 -3.84
C SER A 314 6.36 28.61 -3.63
N MET A 315 5.17 28.07 -3.87
CA MET A 315 4.87 26.65 -3.71
C MET A 315 3.66 26.27 -4.58
N ASN A 316 3.51 24.99 -4.85
CA ASN A 316 2.38 24.47 -5.60
C ASN A 316 1.58 23.54 -4.70
N TRP A 317 0.26 23.72 -4.66
CA TRP A 317 -0.60 22.91 -3.81
C TRP A 317 -1.54 22.05 -4.67
N TYR A 318 -1.26 20.76 -4.73
CA TYR A 318 -2.11 19.80 -5.39
C TYR A 318 -3.23 19.37 -4.43
N ILE A 319 -4.48 19.44 -4.89
CA ILE A 319 -5.65 18.94 -4.16
C ILE A 319 -6.48 18.14 -5.15
N GLY A 320 -6.39 16.79 -5.09
CA GLY A 320 -7.00 16.01 -6.17
C GLY A 320 -6.97 14.50 -5.97
N PRO A 321 -7.31 13.75 -7.03
CA PRO A 321 -7.32 12.29 -7.02
C PRO A 321 -5.90 11.72 -6.91
N ASN A 322 -5.75 10.68 -6.11
CA ASN A 322 -4.51 9.90 -6.00
C ASN A 322 -4.42 8.91 -7.18
N ASP A 323 -4.54 9.43 -8.39
CA ASP A 323 -4.50 8.68 -9.65
C ASP A 323 -3.15 8.86 -10.33
N TYR A 324 -2.46 7.74 -10.58
CA TYR A 324 -1.16 7.75 -11.24
C TYR A 324 -1.17 8.46 -12.61
N ASP A 325 -2.24 8.27 -13.40
CA ASP A 325 -2.36 8.89 -14.73
C ASP A 325 -2.54 10.42 -14.65
N VAL A 326 -3.06 10.93 -13.52
CA VAL A 326 -3.17 12.36 -13.24
C VAL A 326 -1.85 12.90 -12.68
N LEU A 327 -1.33 12.26 -11.60
CA LEU A 327 -0.15 12.75 -10.87
C LEU A 327 1.13 12.75 -11.71
N LYS A 328 1.30 11.80 -12.63
CA LYS A 328 2.48 11.74 -13.52
C LYS A 328 2.62 12.91 -14.49
N ASN A 329 1.55 13.71 -14.68
CA ASN A 329 1.56 14.88 -15.58
C ASN A 329 2.04 16.16 -14.87
N TYR A 330 2.21 16.10 -13.55
CA TYR A 330 2.77 17.20 -12.76
C TYR A 330 4.27 16.98 -12.55
N GLU A 331 4.99 18.09 -12.39
CA GLU A 331 6.41 18.11 -12.13
C GLU A 331 6.73 17.60 -10.70
N ASN A 332 8.02 17.53 -10.35
CA ASN A 332 8.54 17.17 -9.03
C ASN A 332 8.19 15.74 -8.57
N ASN A 333 7.93 14.82 -9.52
CA ASN A 333 7.72 13.39 -9.22
C ASN A 333 6.66 13.09 -8.15
N ILE A 334 5.63 13.96 -7.97
CA ILE A 334 4.58 13.78 -6.96
C ILE A 334 3.80 12.47 -7.11
N SER A 335 3.88 11.80 -8.26
CA SER A 335 3.36 10.44 -8.48
C SER A 335 4.03 9.37 -7.60
N GLN A 336 5.16 9.68 -6.96
CA GLN A 336 5.83 8.79 -6.01
C GLN A 336 5.11 8.74 -4.65
N SER A 337 4.14 9.63 -4.39
CA SER A 337 3.24 9.52 -3.24
C SER A 337 2.30 8.30 -3.31
N ILE A 338 2.27 7.59 -4.44
CA ILE A 338 1.53 6.33 -4.59
C ILE A 338 2.45 5.15 -4.31
N TYR A 339 2.09 4.32 -3.32
CA TYR A 339 2.83 3.11 -2.99
C TYR A 339 2.52 1.95 -3.94
N PHE A 340 3.37 1.72 -4.92
CA PHE A 340 3.23 0.59 -5.87
C PHE A 340 3.67 -0.76 -5.32
N GLY A 341 4.25 -0.81 -4.13
CA GLY A 341 4.92 -1.99 -3.57
C GLY A 341 6.45 -1.88 -3.67
N TRP A 342 7.15 -2.71 -2.92
CA TRP A 342 8.62 -2.68 -2.83
C TRP A 342 9.31 -3.51 -3.93
N GLY A 343 10.47 -3.09 -4.36
CA GLY A 343 11.37 -3.82 -5.26
C GLY A 343 10.71 -4.29 -6.55
N ILE A 344 10.77 -5.62 -6.83
CA ILE A 344 10.19 -6.23 -8.04
C ILE A 344 8.67 -6.08 -8.10
N ILE A 345 7.99 -5.99 -6.96
CA ILE A 345 6.54 -5.84 -6.86
C ILE A 345 6.12 -4.46 -7.37
N GLY A 346 6.78 -3.42 -6.90
CA GLY A 346 6.58 -2.05 -7.38
C GLY A 346 6.88 -1.92 -8.89
N TRP A 347 7.95 -2.58 -9.36
CA TRP A 347 8.28 -2.62 -10.78
C TRP A 347 7.16 -3.28 -11.62
N ILE A 348 6.65 -4.46 -11.18
CA ILE A 348 5.55 -5.15 -11.87
C ILE A 348 4.30 -4.26 -11.93
N ASN A 349 3.94 -3.61 -10.82
CA ASN A 349 2.80 -2.72 -10.78
C ASN A 349 2.99 -1.53 -11.72
N ARG A 350 4.08 -0.78 -11.57
CA ARG A 350 4.34 0.45 -12.32
C ARG A 350 4.42 0.24 -13.84
N PHE A 351 5.05 -0.87 -14.29
CA PHE A 351 5.33 -1.09 -15.72
C PHE A 351 4.42 -2.13 -16.39
N ILE A 352 3.70 -2.96 -15.63
CA ILE A 352 2.83 -3.99 -16.20
C ILE A 352 1.36 -3.72 -15.83
N TYR A 353 0.98 -3.77 -14.54
CA TYR A 353 -0.44 -3.76 -14.17
C TYR A 353 -1.12 -2.40 -14.35
N PHE A 354 -0.51 -1.30 -13.92
CA PHE A 354 -1.09 0.04 -14.10
C PHE A 354 -1.25 0.41 -15.58
N PRO A 355 -0.22 0.28 -16.46
CA PRO A 355 -0.39 0.56 -17.87
C PRO A 355 -1.41 -0.36 -18.55
N LEU A 356 -1.38 -1.66 -18.24
CA LEU A 356 -2.31 -2.63 -18.80
C LEU A 356 -3.75 -2.32 -18.39
N PHE A 357 -4.00 -2.10 -17.11
CA PHE A 357 -5.32 -1.78 -16.60
C PHE A 357 -5.82 -0.43 -17.13
N GLY A 358 -4.98 0.61 -17.09
CA GLY A 358 -5.29 1.93 -17.64
C GLY A 358 -5.64 1.88 -19.14
N PHE A 359 -4.98 1.00 -19.92
CA PHE A 359 -5.35 0.75 -21.29
C PHE A 359 -6.72 0.08 -21.42
N LEU A 360 -6.98 -0.96 -20.62
CA LEU A 360 -8.22 -1.73 -20.69
C LEU A 360 -9.45 -0.91 -20.29
N VAL A 361 -9.36 -0.09 -19.25
CA VAL A 361 -10.52 0.72 -18.79
C VAL A 361 -10.91 1.84 -19.74
N LYS A 362 -10.07 2.18 -20.71
CA LYS A 362 -10.44 3.13 -21.80
C LYS A 362 -11.49 2.55 -22.75
N TYR A 363 -11.51 1.22 -22.91
CA TYR A 363 -12.35 0.53 -23.89
C TYR A 363 -13.44 -0.34 -23.23
N PHE A 364 -13.24 -0.76 -21.99
CA PHE A 364 -14.09 -1.70 -21.28
C PHE A 364 -14.50 -1.17 -19.92
N SER A 365 -15.64 -1.66 -19.39
CA SER A 365 -15.99 -1.39 -17.99
C SER A 365 -14.94 -1.95 -17.04
N ALA A 366 -14.80 -1.35 -15.85
CA ALA A 366 -13.77 -1.71 -14.88
C ALA A 366 -13.78 -3.21 -14.52
N GLY A 367 -14.96 -3.80 -14.28
CA GLY A 367 -15.06 -5.25 -14.00
C GLY A 367 -14.61 -6.12 -15.18
N LEU A 368 -14.98 -5.75 -16.42
CA LEU A 368 -14.52 -6.47 -17.61
C LEU A 368 -13.01 -6.28 -17.82
N ALA A 369 -12.47 -5.10 -17.52
CA ALA A 369 -11.02 -4.84 -17.54
C ALA A 369 -10.26 -5.74 -16.55
N VAL A 370 -10.79 -5.98 -15.35
CA VAL A 370 -10.23 -6.93 -14.37
C VAL A 370 -10.22 -8.35 -14.96
N ILE A 371 -11.32 -8.78 -15.59
CA ILE A 371 -11.42 -10.11 -16.23
C ILE A 371 -10.39 -10.24 -17.35
N LEU A 372 -10.31 -9.26 -18.26
CA LEU A 372 -9.36 -9.27 -19.38
C LEU A 372 -7.90 -9.25 -18.90
N MET A 373 -7.58 -8.42 -17.90
CA MET A 373 -6.27 -8.41 -17.26
C MET A 373 -5.93 -9.78 -16.66
N THR A 374 -6.90 -10.45 -16.05
CA THR A 374 -6.75 -11.81 -15.51
C THR A 374 -6.44 -12.82 -16.62
N ILE A 375 -7.19 -12.77 -17.72
CA ILE A 375 -6.98 -13.64 -18.89
C ILE A 375 -5.57 -13.45 -19.45
N ILE A 376 -5.14 -12.20 -19.67
CA ILE A 376 -3.81 -11.88 -20.21
C ILE A 376 -2.73 -12.41 -19.25
N THR A 377 -2.84 -12.15 -17.95
CA THR A 377 -1.89 -12.64 -16.94
C THR A 377 -1.79 -14.17 -16.96
N ARG A 378 -2.94 -14.88 -17.04
CA ARG A 378 -2.98 -16.35 -17.07
C ARG A 378 -2.43 -16.93 -18.37
N LEU A 379 -2.70 -16.29 -19.51
CA LEU A 379 -2.10 -16.68 -20.79
C LEU A 379 -0.57 -16.53 -20.78
N CYS A 380 -0.06 -15.43 -20.24
CA CYS A 380 1.39 -15.26 -20.07
C CYS A 380 2.03 -16.31 -19.16
N MET A 381 1.31 -16.79 -18.14
CA MET A 381 1.76 -17.85 -17.23
C MET A 381 1.55 -19.28 -17.76
N SER A 382 0.77 -19.45 -18.83
CA SER A 382 0.36 -20.78 -19.34
C SER A 382 1.53 -21.67 -19.77
N PRO A 383 2.67 -21.18 -20.36
CA PRO A 383 3.81 -22.04 -20.69
C PRO A 383 4.47 -22.69 -19.46
N VAL A 384 4.47 -21.98 -18.31
CA VAL A 384 4.99 -22.51 -17.06
C VAL A 384 4.03 -23.55 -16.50
N THR A 385 2.73 -23.26 -16.51
CA THR A 385 1.68 -24.19 -16.10
C THR A 385 1.73 -25.49 -16.90
N TYR A 386 1.94 -25.40 -18.21
CA TYR A 386 2.11 -26.59 -19.08
C TYR A 386 3.30 -27.46 -18.67
N LYS A 387 4.49 -26.88 -18.47
CA LYS A 387 5.70 -27.63 -18.06
C LYS A 387 5.50 -28.32 -16.71
N THR A 388 4.84 -27.66 -15.79
CA THR A 388 4.52 -28.22 -14.47
C THR A 388 3.56 -29.39 -14.59
N TYR A 389 2.51 -29.22 -15.39
CA TYR A 389 1.52 -30.28 -15.58
C TYR A 389 2.10 -31.52 -16.26
N LEU A 390 2.99 -31.32 -17.25
CA LEU A 390 3.74 -32.41 -17.88
C LEU A 390 4.62 -33.16 -16.87
N SER A 391 5.27 -32.44 -15.95
CA SER A 391 6.05 -33.07 -14.87
C SER A 391 5.16 -33.85 -13.90
N GLN A 392 4.00 -33.32 -13.53
CA GLN A 392 3.01 -34.03 -12.70
C GLN A 392 2.47 -35.28 -13.38
N ALA A 393 2.19 -35.24 -14.69
CA ALA A 393 1.77 -36.39 -15.46
C ALA A 393 2.85 -37.48 -15.49
N ARG A 394 4.14 -37.11 -15.66
CA ARG A 394 5.27 -38.07 -15.56
C ARG A 394 5.35 -38.70 -14.16
N MET A 395 5.19 -37.90 -13.10
CA MET A 395 5.17 -38.43 -11.72
C MET A 395 4.02 -39.40 -11.48
N LYS A 396 2.85 -39.16 -12.08
CA LYS A 396 1.69 -40.06 -12.00
C LYS A 396 2.00 -41.44 -12.63
N VAL A 397 2.66 -41.47 -13.79
CA VAL A 397 3.02 -42.69 -14.51
C VAL A 397 4.02 -43.55 -13.71
N ILE A 398 4.98 -42.94 -13.03
CA ILE A 398 6.00 -43.69 -12.23
C ILE A 398 5.54 -44.02 -10.80
N LYS A 399 4.32 -43.62 -10.42
CA LYS A 399 3.78 -43.86 -9.07
C LYS A 399 3.78 -45.33 -8.62
N PRO A 400 3.42 -46.32 -9.45
CA PRO A 400 3.53 -47.74 -9.05
C PRO A 400 4.94 -48.11 -8.60
N GLU A 401 5.97 -47.69 -9.36
CA GLU A 401 7.37 -47.96 -9.04
C GLU A 401 7.82 -47.28 -7.73
N ILE A 402 7.32 -46.05 -7.48
CA ILE A 402 7.57 -45.36 -6.19
C ILE A 402 6.93 -46.14 -5.03
N THR A 403 5.75 -46.71 -5.25
CA THR A 403 5.06 -47.51 -4.22
C THR A 403 5.85 -48.80 -3.90
N GLU A 404 6.42 -49.45 -4.90
CA GLU A 404 7.30 -50.62 -4.70
C GLU A 404 8.59 -50.24 -3.95
N LEU A 405 9.23 -49.11 -4.33
CA LEU A 405 10.40 -48.61 -3.61
C LEU A 405 10.10 -48.28 -2.15
N ASN A 406 8.90 -47.69 -1.89
CA ASN A 406 8.44 -47.39 -0.53
C ASN A 406 8.24 -48.66 0.31
N LYS A 407 7.74 -49.74 -0.29
CA LYS A 407 7.63 -51.06 0.38
C LYS A 407 8.99 -51.67 0.62
N LYS A 408 9.88 -51.64 -0.39
CA LYS A 408 11.23 -52.26 -0.34
C LYS A 408 12.13 -51.61 0.73
N TYR A 409 12.07 -50.28 0.89
CA TYR A 409 12.92 -49.53 1.82
C TYR A 409 12.12 -48.96 3.00
N LYS A 410 11.12 -49.70 3.52
CA LYS A 410 10.22 -49.25 4.59
C LYS A 410 10.95 -48.77 5.85
N ASN A 411 12.06 -49.39 6.20
CA ASN A 411 12.83 -49.15 7.43
C ASN A 411 14.07 -48.27 7.21
N ASP A 412 14.35 -47.82 5.97
CA ASP A 412 15.51 -46.98 5.64
C ASP A 412 15.06 -45.75 4.88
N ALA A 413 14.71 -44.69 5.64
CA ALA A 413 14.18 -43.45 5.08
C ALA A 413 15.17 -42.74 4.13
N VAL A 414 16.49 -42.85 4.40
CA VAL A 414 17.52 -42.18 3.59
C VAL A 414 17.65 -42.89 2.24
N LYS A 415 17.74 -44.21 2.26
CA LYS A 415 17.86 -45.03 1.04
C LYS A 415 16.60 -44.98 0.19
N LYS A 416 15.43 -44.93 0.84
CA LYS A 416 14.15 -44.70 0.20
C LYS A 416 14.15 -43.37 -0.57
N GLN A 417 14.60 -42.27 0.06
CA GLN A 417 14.66 -40.95 -0.57
C GLN A 417 15.65 -40.90 -1.73
N GLN A 418 16.84 -41.53 -1.58
CA GLN A 418 17.85 -41.61 -2.63
C GLN A 418 17.34 -42.37 -3.87
N GLU A 419 16.78 -43.56 -3.67
CA GLU A 419 16.28 -44.38 -4.80
C GLU A 419 15.06 -43.73 -5.47
N THR A 420 14.19 -43.08 -4.70
CA THR A 420 13.07 -42.29 -5.27
C THR A 420 13.58 -41.12 -6.11
N MET A 421 14.61 -40.39 -5.64
CA MET A 421 15.22 -39.31 -6.41
C MET A 421 15.92 -39.80 -7.68
N LYS A 422 16.61 -40.92 -7.61
CA LYS A 422 17.21 -41.60 -8.79
C LYS A 422 16.13 -41.98 -9.82
N LEU A 423 15.00 -42.51 -9.36
CA LEU A 423 13.87 -42.85 -10.23
C LEU A 423 13.28 -41.60 -10.91
N TYR A 424 13.06 -40.52 -10.17
CA TYR A 424 12.61 -39.24 -10.76
C TYR A 424 13.58 -38.72 -11.84
N ASN A 425 14.87 -38.76 -11.55
CA ASN A 425 15.89 -38.32 -12.50
C ASN A 425 15.92 -39.19 -13.76
N LYS A 426 15.82 -40.53 -13.62
CA LYS A 426 15.74 -41.45 -14.75
C LYS A 426 14.47 -41.29 -15.58
N ALA A 427 13.36 -41.01 -14.94
CA ALA A 427 12.08 -40.78 -15.62
C ALA A 427 12.00 -39.39 -16.29
N GLY A 428 12.96 -38.49 -16.01
CA GLY A 428 12.88 -37.09 -16.45
C GLY A 428 11.73 -36.34 -15.79
N ALA A 429 11.29 -36.81 -14.61
CA ALA A 429 10.30 -36.14 -13.77
C ALA A 429 11.00 -35.33 -12.68
N ASN A 430 10.80 -34.04 -12.64
CA ASN A 430 11.41 -33.20 -11.61
C ASN A 430 10.33 -32.80 -10.58
N PRO A 431 10.42 -33.31 -9.32
CA PRO A 431 9.43 -32.97 -8.29
C PRO A 431 9.40 -31.47 -7.95
N LEU A 432 10.53 -30.76 -8.13
CA LEU A 432 10.61 -29.32 -7.91
C LEU A 432 9.80 -28.50 -8.92
N LEU A 433 9.55 -29.02 -10.13
CA LEU A 433 8.70 -28.34 -11.10
C LEU A 433 7.24 -28.24 -10.62
N GLY A 434 6.81 -29.05 -9.68
CA GLY A 434 5.47 -28.98 -9.08
C GLY A 434 5.23 -27.72 -8.27
N CYS A 435 6.26 -27.13 -7.66
CA CYS A 435 6.13 -25.89 -6.86
C CYS A 435 6.46 -24.61 -7.63
N VAL A 436 7.03 -24.70 -8.86
CA VAL A 436 7.41 -23.52 -9.66
C VAL A 436 6.23 -22.58 -9.93
N PRO A 437 5.00 -23.02 -10.26
CA PRO A 437 3.87 -22.10 -10.42
C PRO A 437 3.55 -21.34 -9.14
N ALA A 438 3.62 -22.00 -7.99
CA ALA A 438 3.38 -21.34 -6.70
C ALA A 438 4.43 -20.25 -6.43
N LEU A 439 5.71 -20.54 -6.69
CA LEU A 439 6.80 -19.57 -6.54
C LEU A 439 6.66 -18.37 -7.49
N LEU A 440 6.26 -18.60 -8.75
CA LEU A 440 6.00 -17.50 -9.70
C LEU A 440 4.69 -16.75 -9.39
N GLN A 441 3.74 -17.41 -8.75
CA GLN A 441 2.48 -16.79 -8.35
C GLN A 441 2.68 -15.81 -7.19
N LEU A 442 3.70 -15.97 -6.31
CA LEU A 442 3.92 -15.08 -5.18
C LEU A 442 4.18 -13.62 -5.61
N PRO A 443 5.11 -13.29 -6.52
CA PRO A 443 5.27 -11.92 -6.99
C PRO A 443 4.00 -11.34 -7.63
N VAL A 444 3.28 -12.16 -8.41
CA VAL A 444 2.00 -11.77 -9.04
C VAL A 444 0.93 -11.51 -7.96
N PHE A 445 0.86 -12.38 -6.95
CA PHE A 445 -0.06 -12.21 -5.82
C PHE A 445 0.18 -10.90 -5.09
N TYR A 446 1.43 -10.64 -4.67
CA TYR A 446 1.78 -9.43 -3.94
C TYR A 446 1.64 -8.17 -4.80
N ALA A 447 1.96 -8.25 -6.09
CA ALA A 447 1.77 -7.12 -7.00
C ALA A 447 0.28 -6.73 -7.08
N LEU A 448 -0.60 -7.69 -7.28
CA LEU A 448 -2.04 -7.44 -7.33
C LEU A 448 -2.65 -7.07 -5.97
N PHE A 449 -2.09 -7.62 -4.89
CA PHE A 449 -2.45 -7.23 -3.53
C PHE A 449 -2.17 -5.74 -3.26
N CYS A 450 -1.07 -5.22 -3.79
CA CYS A 450 -0.77 -3.79 -3.72
C CYS A 450 -1.55 -2.97 -4.77
N PHE A 451 -1.82 -3.54 -5.96
CA PHE A 451 -2.46 -2.86 -7.08
C PHE A 451 -3.94 -2.52 -6.82
N PHE A 452 -4.76 -3.52 -6.46
CA PHE A 452 -6.21 -3.34 -6.40
C PHE A 452 -6.69 -2.26 -5.41
N PRO A 453 -6.10 -2.13 -4.21
CA PRO A 453 -6.50 -1.07 -3.28
C PRO A 453 -6.25 0.34 -3.79
N ILE A 454 -5.17 0.55 -4.56
CA ILE A 454 -4.73 1.87 -5.00
C ILE A 454 -5.13 2.19 -6.45
N ALA A 455 -5.79 1.26 -7.14
CA ALA A 455 -6.26 1.47 -8.52
C ALA A 455 -7.47 2.41 -8.53
N PHE A 456 -7.22 3.71 -8.68
CA PHE A 456 -8.23 4.76 -8.67
C PHE A 456 -9.38 4.51 -9.64
N GLN A 457 -9.10 3.92 -10.80
CA GLN A 457 -10.07 3.62 -11.85
C GLN A 457 -11.13 2.59 -11.44
N LEU A 458 -10.96 1.91 -10.28
CA LEU A 458 -11.95 0.99 -9.72
C LEU A 458 -12.95 1.68 -8.80
N ARG A 459 -12.60 2.87 -8.27
CA ARG A 459 -13.40 3.58 -7.26
C ARG A 459 -14.78 3.96 -7.80
N GLY A 460 -15.81 3.56 -7.07
CA GLY A 460 -17.20 3.82 -7.44
C GLY A 460 -17.66 3.13 -8.73
N LYS A 461 -16.94 2.09 -9.20
CA LYS A 461 -17.31 1.34 -10.42
C LYS A 461 -18.03 0.05 -10.04
N PRO A 462 -19.33 -0.07 -10.37
CA PRO A 462 -20.11 -1.27 -10.09
C PRO A 462 -19.76 -2.40 -11.06
N PHE A 463 -19.91 -3.64 -10.59
CA PHE A 463 -19.85 -4.82 -11.42
C PHE A 463 -20.65 -5.98 -10.81
N LEU A 464 -21.63 -6.52 -11.56
CA LEU A 464 -22.59 -7.51 -11.12
C LEU A 464 -23.36 -7.01 -9.88
N TRP A 465 -23.16 -7.62 -8.71
CA TRP A 465 -23.77 -7.26 -7.43
C TRP A 465 -22.92 -6.33 -6.56
N ALA A 466 -21.65 -6.11 -6.94
CA ALA A 466 -20.80 -5.18 -6.22
C ALA A 466 -21.04 -3.74 -6.70
N ASP A 467 -21.35 -2.84 -5.77
CA ASP A 467 -21.57 -1.43 -6.06
C ASP A 467 -20.27 -0.69 -6.34
N ASP A 468 -19.16 -1.14 -5.72
CA ASP A 468 -17.84 -0.55 -5.85
C ASP A 468 -16.74 -1.62 -5.85
N LEU A 469 -16.03 -1.74 -6.96
CA LEU A 469 -14.93 -2.70 -7.12
C LEU A 469 -13.70 -2.38 -6.28
N SER A 470 -13.54 -1.16 -5.82
CA SER A 470 -12.44 -0.75 -4.94
C SER A 470 -12.69 -1.07 -3.46
N SER A 471 -13.93 -1.40 -3.11
CA SER A 471 -14.37 -1.78 -1.77
C SER A 471 -14.82 -3.24 -1.74
N TYR A 472 -15.16 -3.75 -0.55
CA TYR A 472 -15.76 -5.08 -0.42
C TYR A 472 -17.23 -5.08 -0.88
N ASP A 473 -17.67 -6.19 -1.45
CA ASP A 473 -19.06 -6.41 -1.82
C ASP A 473 -19.86 -6.92 -0.60
N VAL A 474 -21.09 -6.43 -0.42
CA VAL A 474 -21.96 -6.84 0.69
C VAL A 474 -23.24 -7.44 0.13
N ILE A 475 -23.46 -8.74 0.39
CA ILE A 475 -24.73 -9.42 0.05
C ILE A 475 -25.60 -9.63 1.28
N ALA A 476 -25.04 -9.60 2.47
CA ALA A 476 -25.75 -9.68 3.75
C ALA A 476 -24.93 -9.00 4.86
N GLU A 477 -25.62 -8.25 5.72
CA GLU A 477 -25.06 -7.70 6.96
C GLU A 477 -25.30 -8.66 8.10
N LEU A 478 -24.31 -8.80 8.99
CA LEU A 478 -24.41 -9.61 10.19
C LEU A 478 -24.75 -8.71 11.39
N PRO A 479 -25.61 -9.15 12.33
CA PRO A 479 -25.95 -8.38 13.50
C PRO A 479 -24.81 -8.35 14.57
N PHE A 480 -23.68 -8.97 14.29
CA PHE A 480 -22.49 -9.06 15.14
C PHE A 480 -21.24 -9.10 14.26
N SER A 481 -20.12 -8.63 14.81
CA SER A 481 -18.83 -8.72 14.14
C SER A 481 -18.12 -10.03 14.48
N ILE A 482 -17.65 -10.76 13.46
CA ILE A 482 -16.83 -11.97 13.63
C ILE A 482 -15.35 -11.52 13.57
N PRO A 483 -14.53 -11.87 14.57
CA PRO A 483 -13.11 -11.53 14.55
C PRO A 483 -12.44 -11.94 13.23
N TRP A 484 -11.71 -11.01 12.59
CA TRP A 484 -11.00 -11.14 11.31
C TRP A 484 -11.89 -11.34 10.06
N TYR A 485 -13.20 -11.60 10.23
CA TYR A 485 -14.14 -11.72 9.11
C TYR A 485 -14.92 -10.44 8.88
N GLY A 486 -15.35 -9.78 9.97
CA GLY A 486 -16.14 -8.57 9.92
C GLY A 486 -17.61 -8.80 10.24
N ASP A 487 -18.44 -7.82 9.92
CA ASP A 487 -19.89 -7.76 10.18
C ASP A 487 -20.73 -7.92 8.91
N HIS A 488 -20.12 -8.39 7.83
CA HIS A 488 -20.78 -8.57 6.54
C HIS A 488 -20.33 -9.84 5.83
N VAL A 489 -21.09 -10.25 4.84
CA VAL A 489 -20.79 -11.38 3.97
C VAL A 489 -20.61 -10.87 2.54
N SER A 490 -19.45 -11.15 1.97
CA SER A 490 -19.09 -10.82 0.60
C SER A 490 -19.18 -12.06 -0.30
N LEU A 491 -19.78 -11.92 -1.49
CA LEU A 491 -20.00 -13.05 -2.40
C LEU A 491 -18.77 -13.38 -3.25
N PHE A 492 -18.03 -12.38 -3.74
CA PHE A 492 -16.81 -12.63 -4.51
C PHE A 492 -15.76 -13.43 -3.72
N PRO A 493 -15.48 -13.15 -2.44
CA PRO A 493 -14.61 -13.99 -1.60
C PRO A 493 -15.08 -15.44 -1.47
N ILE A 494 -16.39 -15.67 -1.32
CA ILE A 494 -16.97 -17.03 -1.27
C ILE A 494 -16.69 -17.76 -2.59
N LEU A 495 -17.00 -17.13 -3.73
CA LEU A 495 -16.77 -17.73 -5.05
C LEU A 495 -15.28 -17.98 -5.30
N ALA A 496 -14.40 -17.05 -4.90
CA ALA A 496 -12.96 -17.22 -5.00
C ALA A 496 -12.47 -18.40 -4.15
N SER A 497 -12.95 -18.52 -2.91
CA SER A 497 -12.57 -19.60 -1.99
C SER A 497 -13.05 -20.97 -2.50
N ILE A 498 -14.25 -21.06 -3.05
CA ILE A 498 -14.78 -22.27 -3.72
C ILE A 498 -13.89 -22.64 -4.92
N ALA A 499 -13.54 -21.68 -5.77
CA ALA A 499 -12.68 -21.92 -6.92
C ALA A 499 -11.27 -22.37 -6.52
N ILE A 500 -10.69 -21.75 -5.47
CA ILE A 500 -9.41 -22.18 -4.88
C ILE A 500 -9.49 -23.60 -4.33
N PHE A 501 -10.60 -23.96 -3.66
CA PHE A 501 -10.81 -25.30 -3.15
C PHE A 501 -10.80 -26.35 -4.27
N PHE A 502 -11.57 -26.15 -5.35
CA PHE A 502 -11.58 -27.06 -6.49
C PHE A 502 -10.22 -27.13 -7.20
N TYR A 503 -9.57 -25.99 -7.41
CA TYR A 503 -8.21 -25.95 -7.94
C TYR A 503 -7.24 -26.76 -7.07
N THR A 504 -7.26 -26.58 -5.75
CA THR A 504 -6.43 -27.31 -4.80
C THR A 504 -6.70 -28.81 -4.85
N MET A 505 -7.95 -29.21 -4.87
CA MET A 505 -8.34 -30.62 -4.98
C MET A 505 -7.82 -31.27 -6.28
N MET A 506 -7.88 -30.55 -7.39
CA MET A 506 -7.40 -31.05 -8.69
C MET A 506 -5.89 -31.10 -8.80
N SER A 507 -5.19 -30.10 -8.27
CA SER A 507 -3.73 -29.99 -8.34
C SER A 507 -3.01 -30.91 -7.35
N SER A 508 -3.64 -31.23 -6.22
CA SER A 508 -3.01 -31.97 -5.10
C SER A 508 -2.97 -33.47 -5.27
N GLY A 509 -3.72 -34.04 -6.21
CA GLY A 509 -3.87 -35.49 -6.34
C GLY A 509 -2.58 -36.29 -6.55
N ALA A 510 -1.53 -35.67 -7.09
CA ALA A 510 -0.23 -36.29 -7.28
C ALA A 510 0.76 -36.03 -6.12
N GLN A 511 0.63 -34.90 -5.44
CA GLN A 511 1.55 -34.47 -4.34
C GLN A 511 1.13 -35.03 -2.98
N MET A 512 -0.14 -35.29 -2.73
CA MET A 512 -0.67 -35.71 -1.42
C MET A 512 -0.18 -37.09 -0.94
N GLN A 513 0.31 -37.96 -1.82
CA GLN A 513 0.73 -39.29 -1.45
C GLN A 513 2.23 -39.37 -1.07
N GLN A 514 2.96 -38.30 -1.17
CA GLN A 514 4.36 -38.18 -0.74
C GLN A 514 4.55 -37.70 0.71
N SER A 515 3.47 -37.57 1.48
CA SER A 515 3.56 -37.24 2.91
C SER A 515 4.48 -38.26 3.59
N GLN A 516 5.65 -37.80 4.02
CA GLN A 516 6.55 -38.64 4.79
C GLN A 516 5.85 -39.02 6.10
N PRO A 517 5.94 -40.31 6.55
CA PRO A 517 5.26 -40.75 7.77
C PRO A 517 5.69 -40.00 9.05
N ASN A 518 6.76 -39.21 8.98
CA ASN A 518 7.37 -38.52 10.12
C ASN A 518 7.10 -37.01 10.16
N MET A 519 6.26 -36.45 9.28
CA MET A 519 5.82 -35.07 9.46
C MET A 519 4.67 -35.01 10.47
N PRO A 520 4.78 -34.19 11.54
CA PRO A 520 3.77 -34.12 12.61
C PRO A 520 2.42 -33.59 12.13
N ILE A 521 2.37 -32.96 10.94
CA ILE A 521 1.14 -32.41 10.37
C ILE A 521 0.93 -32.98 8.97
N ASN A 522 -0.23 -33.55 8.73
CA ASN A 522 -0.59 -34.03 7.42
C ASN A 522 -0.83 -32.84 6.48
N MET A 523 0.07 -32.64 5.51
CA MET A 523 0.02 -31.55 4.52
C MET A 523 -1.35 -31.41 3.83
N LYS A 524 -2.12 -32.49 3.77
CA LYS A 524 -3.47 -32.51 3.22
C LYS A 524 -4.41 -31.55 3.96
N TYR A 525 -4.35 -31.50 5.29
CA TYR A 525 -5.21 -30.60 6.07
C TYR A 525 -4.85 -29.13 5.86
N ILE A 526 -3.55 -28.81 5.76
CA ILE A 526 -3.07 -27.45 5.46
C ILE A 526 -3.63 -26.98 4.12
N MET A 527 -3.56 -27.82 3.10
CA MET A 527 -4.01 -27.47 1.75
C MET A 527 -5.53 -27.24 1.68
N TYR A 528 -6.34 -27.94 2.46
CA TYR A 528 -7.79 -27.73 2.49
C TYR A 528 -8.22 -26.60 3.43
N LEU A 529 -7.39 -26.22 4.39
CA LEU A 529 -7.65 -25.08 5.27
C LEU A 529 -7.37 -23.74 4.57
N MET A 530 -6.41 -23.72 3.61
CA MET A 530 -6.04 -22.49 2.88
C MET A 530 -7.23 -21.77 2.21
N PRO A 531 -8.16 -22.43 1.49
CA PRO A 531 -9.33 -21.77 0.95
C PRO A 531 -10.23 -21.11 2.00
N VAL A 532 -10.36 -21.74 3.18
CA VAL A 532 -11.14 -21.18 4.29
C VAL A 532 -10.45 -19.93 4.84
N MET A 533 -9.13 -19.96 5.02
CA MET A 533 -8.37 -18.78 5.44
C MET A 533 -8.49 -17.64 4.43
N MET A 534 -8.46 -17.95 3.13
CA MET A 534 -8.63 -16.95 2.07
C MET A 534 -10.02 -16.31 2.10
N LEU A 535 -11.07 -17.05 2.49
CA LEU A 535 -12.40 -16.49 2.68
C LEU A 535 -12.38 -15.37 3.75
N PHE A 536 -11.76 -15.63 4.90
CA PHE A 536 -11.64 -14.64 5.97
C PHE A 536 -10.81 -13.42 5.53
N PHE A 537 -9.69 -13.68 4.86
CA PHE A 537 -8.80 -12.63 4.40
C PHE A 537 -9.45 -11.74 3.34
N PHE A 538 -10.17 -12.31 2.37
CA PHE A 538 -10.73 -11.55 1.26
C PHE A 538 -12.03 -10.83 1.60
N ASN A 539 -12.73 -11.22 2.67
CA ASN A 539 -14.04 -10.65 3.01
C ASN A 539 -14.01 -9.12 3.20
N ASN A 540 -12.91 -8.61 3.78
CA ASN A 540 -12.70 -7.18 4.03
C ASN A 540 -11.79 -6.50 2.98
N TYR A 541 -11.61 -7.13 1.81
CA TYR A 541 -10.72 -6.64 0.77
C TYR A 541 -11.47 -6.16 -0.47
N ALA A 542 -10.80 -5.37 -1.33
CA ALA A 542 -11.40 -4.90 -2.58
C ALA A 542 -12.03 -6.04 -3.39
N SER A 543 -13.29 -5.90 -3.77
CA SER A 543 -14.05 -6.93 -4.50
C SER A 543 -13.41 -7.27 -5.86
N ALA A 544 -12.75 -6.31 -6.51
CA ALA A 544 -11.96 -6.54 -7.72
C ALA A 544 -10.84 -7.57 -7.52
N PHE A 545 -10.19 -7.61 -6.35
CA PHE A 545 -9.16 -8.59 -6.03
C PHE A 545 -9.75 -10.00 -5.90
N SER A 546 -10.88 -10.12 -5.21
CA SER A 546 -11.61 -11.38 -5.09
C SER A 546 -12.15 -11.87 -6.44
N LEU A 547 -12.68 -10.96 -7.29
CA LEU A 547 -13.08 -11.23 -8.67
C LEU A 547 -11.89 -11.76 -9.49
N TYR A 548 -10.73 -11.10 -9.41
CA TYR A 548 -9.50 -11.58 -10.06
C TYR A 548 -9.20 -13.02 -9.64
N TYR A 549 -9.21 -13.33 -8.34
CA TYR A 549 -8.90 -14.68 -7.85
C TYR A 549 -9.93 -15.71 -8.27
N PHE A 550 -11.19 -15.38 -8.26
CA PHE A 550 -12.27 -16.24 -8.75
C PHE A 550 -12.03 -16.63 -10.22
N ILE A 551 -11.94 -15.64 -11.10
CA ILE A 551 -11.74 -15.86 -12.56
C ILE A 551 -10.39 -16.55 -12.82
N SER A 552 -9.35 -16.16 -12.12
CA SER A 552 -8.01 -16.70 -12.24
C SER A 552 -7.94 -18.20 -11.93
N ASN A 553 -8.63 -18.66 -10.89
CA ASN A 553 -8.69 -20.09 -10.54
C ASN A 553 -9.54 -20.89 -11.52
N ILE A 554 -10.68 -20.33 -11.98
CA ILE A 554 -11.49 -20.96 -13.04
C ILE A 554 -10.66 -21.13 -14.31
N LEU A 555 -9.97 -20.08 -14.78
CA LEU A 555 -9.10 -20.15 -15.96
C LEU A 555 -7.98 -21.18 -15.78
N THR A 556 -7.38 -21.26 -14.60
CA THR A 556 -6.34 -22.24 -14.32
C THR A 556 -6.91 -23.66 -14.39
N ILE A 557 -8.09 -23.91 -13.83
CA ILE A 557 -8.78 -25.19 -13.93
C ILE A 557 -9.06 -25.53 -15.41
N LEU A 558 -9.58 -24.58 -16.19
CA LEU A 558 -9.84 -24.80 -17.61
C LEU A 558 -8.57 -25.10 -18.41
N ILE A 559 -7.47 -24.36 -18.15
CA ILE A 559 -6.16 -24.62 -18.76
C ILE A 559 -5.66 -26.02 -18.39
N MET A 560 -5.77 -26.41 -17.12
CA MET A 560 -5.38 -27.75 -16.65
C MET A 560 -6.21 -28.85 -17.31
N LEU A 561 -7.52 -28.68 -17.42
CA LEU A 561 -8.39 -29.63 -18.10
C LEU A 561 -8.06 -29.71 -19.60
N SER A 562 -7.84 -28.57 -20.25
CA SER A 562 -7.45 -28.53 -21.67
C SER A 562 -6.12 -29.26 -21.90
N ILE A 563 -5.12 -29.03 -21.06
CA ILE A 563 -3.83 -29.72 -21.14
C ILE A 563 -4.04 -31.23 -20.94
N LYS A 564 -4.84 -31.62 -19.94
CA LYS A 564 -5.10 -33.03 -19.60
C LYS A 564 -5.79 -33.79 -20.72
N TYR A 565 -6.84 -33.21 -21.35
CA TYR A 565 -7.68 -33.92 -22.32
C TYR A 565 -7.19 -33.80 -23.76
N PHE A 566 -6.54 -32.68 -24.14
CA PHE A 566 -6.19 -32.41 -25.54
C PHE A 566 -4.67 -32.49 -25.83
N ILE A 567 -3.81 -32.33 -24.81
CA ILE A 567 -2.37 -32.22 -25.06
C ILE A 567 -1.60 -33.41 -24.50
N ILE A 568 -2.02 -33.96 -23.35
CA ILE A 568 -1.31 -35.06 -22.69
C ILE A 568 -1.83 -36.40 -23.18
N ASP A 569 -0.88 -37.16 -23.77
CA ASP A 569 -1.05 -38.53 -24.16
C ASP A 569 -0.23 -39.41 -23.17
N GLU A 570 -0.94 -40.12 -22.29
CA GLU A 570 -0.30 -40.95 -21.25
C GLU A 570 0.59 -42.05 -21.83
N GLU A 571 0.23 -42.61 -23.02
CA GLU A 571 1.03 -43.64 -23.71
C GLU A 571 2.36 -43.08 -24.22
N LYS A 572 2.32 -41.87 -24.84
CA LYS A 572 3.54 -41.19 -25.27
C LYS A 572 4.45 -40.82 -24.11
N ILE A 573 3.88 -40.41 -22.99
CA ILE A 573 4.66 -40.12 -21.77
C ILE A 573 5.30 -41.40 -21.25
N HIS A 574 4.59 -42.54 -21.23
CA HIS A 574 5.12 -43.80 -20.82
C HIS A 574 6.30 -44.22 -21.69
N LEU A 575 6.20 -44.15 -23.02
CA LEU A 575 7.26 -44.41 -23.97
C LEU A 575 8.48 -43.51 -23.74
N GLN A 576 8.27 -42.21 -23.58
CA GLN A 576 9.34 -41.25 -23.28
C GLN A 576 10.06 -41.54 -21.96
N ILE A 577 9.34 -41.99 -20.94
CA ILE A 577 9.94 -42.41 -19.67
C ILE A 577 10.80 -43.65 -19.86
N GLN A 578 10.33 -44.63 -20.62
CA GLN A 578 11.10 -45.85 -20.94
C GLN A 578 12.38 -45.56 -21.73
N GLU A 579 12.30 -44.65 -22.70
CA GLU A 579 13.49 -44.16 -23.43
C GLU A 579 14.46 -43.39 -22.52
N ASN A 580 13.96 -42.51 -21.67
CA ASN A 580 14.79 -41.73 -20.74
C ASN A 580 15.52 -42.63 -19.74
N LYS A 581 14.88 -43.72 -19.29
CA LYS A 581 15.52 -44.72 -18.41
C LYS A 581 16.73 -45.41 -19.05
N LYS A 582 16.75 -45.51 -20.39
CA LYS A 582 17.86 -46.11 -21.16
C LYS A 582 19.02 -45.13 -21.38
N LYS A 583 18.79 -43.81 -21.24
CA LYS A 583 19.81 -42.76 -21.44
C LYS A 583 20.67 -42.57 -20.21
N PRO A 584 21.98 -42.25 -20.35
CA PRO A 584 22.80 -41.91 -19.20
C PRO A 584 22.28 -40.63 -18.54
N VAL A 585 22.16 -40.62 -17.21
CA VAL A 585 21.61 -39.49 -16.45
C VAL A 585 22.58 -38.33 -16.50
N LYS A 586 22.22 -37.25 -17.21
CA LYS A 586 22.92 -35.96 -17.12
C LYS A 586 22.44 -35.25 -15.85
N GLN A 587 23.24 -35.26 -14.80
CA GLN A 587 22.95 -34.53 -13.57
C GLN A 587 23.18 -33.05 -13.78
N ASN A 588 22.19 -32.22 -13.45
CA ASN A 588 22.31 -30.75 -13.35
C ASN A 588 23.18 -30.37 -12.13
N ARG A 589 23.84 -29.20 -12.17
CA ARG A 589 24.68 -28.67 -11.06
C ARG A 589 23.96 -28.68 -9.70
N PHE A 590 22.67 -28.38 -9.67
CA PHE A 590 21.86 -28.45 -8.45
C PHE A 590 21.66 -29.88 -7.93
N GLN A 591 21.35 -30.81 -8.82
CA GLN A 591 21.19 -32.25 -8.48
C GLN A 591 22.48 -32.83 -7.95
N ARG A 592 23.63 -32.46 -8.50
CA ARG A 592 24.95 -32.86 -8.02
C ARG A 592 25.25 -32.33 -6.62
N LYS A 593 25.00 -31.02 -6.36
CA LYS A 593 25.14 -30.42 -5.02
C LYS A 593 24.23 -31.09 -3.99
N MET A 594 22.99 -31.40 -4.36
CA MET A 594 22.05 -32.05 -3.45
C MET A 594 22.48 -33.48 -3.15
N GLN A 595 23.04 -34.22 -4.14
CA GLN A 595 23.61 -35.53 -3.92
C GLN A 595 24.83 -35.47 -2.99
N GLU A 596 25.73 -34.50 -3.18
CA GLU A 596 26.89 -34.25 -2.32
C GLU A 596 26.47 -33.97 -0.86
N MET A 597 25.42 -33.17 -0.64
CA MET A 597 24.88 -32.92 0.71
C MET A 597 24.28 -34.17 1.36
N ILE A 598 23.59 -35.01 0.59
CA ILE A 598 23.04 -36.27 1.07
C ILE A 598 24.16 -37.24 1.44
N ASP A 599 25.18 -37.36 0.60
CA ASP A 599 26.34 -38.23 0.83
C ASP A 599 27.16 -37.79 2.07
N GLN A 600 27.27 -36.46 2.29
CA GLN A 600 27.89 -35.91 3.51
C GLN A 600 27.07 -36.21 4.77
N ALA A 601 25.73 -36.08 4.70
CA ALA A 601 24.85 -36.42 5.81
C ALA A 601 24.92 -37.93 6.16
N GLU A 602 25.06 -38.77 5.15
CA GLU A 602 25.23 -40.22 5.35
C GLU A 602 26.58 -40.59 5.99
N GLN A 603 27.66 -39.91 5.60
CA GLN A 603 28.97 -40.04 6.22
C GLN A 603 28.95 -39.59 7.69
N GLN A 604 28.33 -38.47 7.99
CA GLN A 604 28.19 -37.98 9.38
C GLN A 604 27.40 -38.97 10.25
N LYS A 605 26.32 -39.56 9.73
CA LYS A 605 25.50 -40.53 10.44
C LYS A 605 26.24 -41.84 10.69
N LYS A 606 27.08 -42.29 9.73
CA LYS A 606 27.96 -43.46 9.91
C LYS A 606 29.06 -43.21 10.95
N LEU A 607 29.55 -41.97 11.07
CA LEU A 607 30.54 -41.58 12.08
C LEU A 607 29.91 -41.47 13.48
N GLN A 608 28.65 -41.02 13.60
CA GLN A 608 27.93 -41.01 14.86
C GLN A 608 27.54 -42.39 15.38
N ASN A 609 27.23 -43.32 14.49
CA ASN A 609 26.89 -44.71 14.87
C ASN A 609 28.15 -45.59 15.15
N ARG A 610 29.39 -45.06 14.98
CA ARG A 610 30.65 -45.72 15.34
C ARG A 610 31.23 -45.25 16.67
N LYS A 611 30.63 -44.21 17.27
CA LYS A 611 30.86 -43.81 18.67
C LYS A 611 29.77 -44.41 19.57
#